data_9bf92dbe3a56e452a31a0f3268572406
#
_entry.id   9bf92dbe3a56e452a31a0f3268572406
#
_cell.length_a   1.000
_cell.length_b   1.000
_cell.length_c   1.000
_cell.angle_alpha   90.00
_cell.angle_beta   90.00
_cell.angle_gamma   90.00
#
_symmetry.space_group_name_H-M   'P 1'
#
loop_
_entity.id
_entity.type
_entity.pdbx_description
1 polymer ?
#
loop_
_entity_poly.entity_id
_entity_poly.type
_entity_poly.pdbx_seq_one_letter_code
_entity_poly.pdbx_strand_id
1 'polypeptide(L)'
;MNLDALLVERLKLEEIGLKHIDTFDKLVAFCEGFYKFLLSKNPHARYNYSNYRTYLRHCKMYLFVLLKNFRCEQCGAVNTKRAFNFHHENPEEKRDKMSRLRSEPFKKSLTELLKCRYLCDECHYQEHLKMGDYYGYFETIDRWRHTYIQSVLGSTDSGSLG
;
A
#
# COMPACT_ATOMS: atom_id res chain seq x y z
N MET A 1 -20.73 -1.15 9.15
CA MET A 1 -19.51 -1.98 8.98
C MET A 1 -18.92 -2.27 10.35
N ASN A 2 -18.74 -3.52 10.68
CA ASN A 2 -18.11 -3.92 11.94
C ASN A 2 -16.59 -3.92 11.77
N LEU A 3 -15.93 -2.88 12.23
CA LEU A 3 -14.47 -2.72 12.09
C LEU A 3 -13.68 -3.79 12.86
N ASP A 4 -14.17 -4.21 14.03
CA ASP A 4 -13.48 -5.23 14.82
C ASP A 4 -13.46 -6.60 14.09
N ALA A 5 -14.56 -6.95 13.43
CA ALA A 5 -14.61 -8.18 12.65
C ALA A 5 -13.67 -8.16 11.44
N LEU A 6 -13.40 -7.00 10.86
CA LEU A 6 -12.52 -6.86 9.72
C LEU A 6 -11.03 -6.97 10.08
N LEU A 7 -10.64 -6.79 11.34
CA LEU A 7 -9.24 -6.82 11.73
C LEU A 7 -8.58 -8.15 11.36
N VAL A 8 -9.21 -9.26 11.73
CA VAL A 8 -8.69 -10.62 11.50
C VAL A 8 -8.66 -10.94 10.02
N GLU A 9 -9.69 -10.50 9.29
CA GLU A 9 -9.82 -10.77 7.86
C GLU A 9 -8.84 -9.95 7.00
N ARG A 10 -8.62 -8.69 7.36
CA ARG A 10 -7.92 -7.73 6.53
C ARG A 10 -6.48 -7.44 6.92
N LEU A 11 -6.10 -7.75 8.17
CA LEU A 11 -4.75 -7.49 8.67
C LEU A 11 -4.05 -8.77 9.05
N LYS A 12 -2.74 -8.74 9.06
CA LYS A 12 -1.87 -9.88 9.38
C LYS A 12 -1.35 -9.82 10.81
N LEU A 13 -2.23 -9.43 11.75
CA LEU A 13 -1.86 -9.16 13.14
C LEU A 13 -1.22 -10.35 13.85
N GLU A 14 -1.72 -11.56 13.64
CA GLU A 14 -1.13 -12.77 14.23
C GLU A 14 0.27 -13.04 13.68
N GLU A 15 0.44 -12.94 12.36
CA GLU A 15 1.71 -13.18 11.68
C GLU A 15 2.81 -12.21 12.12
N ILE A 16 2.46 -10.98 12.51
CA ILE A 16 3.41 -9.96 12.96
C ILE A 16 3.48 -9.85 14.50
N GLY A 17 2.91 -10.80 15.24
CA GLY A 17 2.99 -10.84 16.70
C GLY A 17 2.04 -9.90 17.44
N LEU A 18 1.00 -9.41 16.79
CA LEU A 18 0.04 -8.46 17.35
C LEU A 18 -1.37 -9.04 17.54
N LYS A 19 -1.48 -10.35 17.76
CA LYS A 19 -2.77 -11.02 17.93
C LYS A 19 -3.62 -10.51 19.10
N HIS A 20 -3.00 -9.82 20.06
CA HIS A 20 -3.69 -9.21 21.19
C HIS A 20 -4.51 -7.97 20.82
N ILE A 21 -4.30 -7.45 19.61
CA ILE A 21 -5.09 -6.32 19.08
C ILE A 21 -6.36 -6.90 18.46
N ASP A 22 -7.42 -6.91 19.22
CA ASP A 22 -8.70 -7.54 18.88
C ASP A 22 -9.84 -6.54 18.64
N THR A 23 -9.58 -5.25 18.84
CA THR A 23 -10.54 -4.17 18.58
C THR A 23 -9.92 -3.05 17.75
N PHE A 24 -10.78 -2.33 17.04
CA PHE A 24 -10.35 -1.18 16.24
C PHE A 24 -9.69 -0.08 17.10
N ASP A 25 -10.23 0.17 18.30
CA ASP A 25 -9.66 1.17 19.20
C ASP A 25 -8.24 0.78 19.67
N LYS A 26 -8.01 -0.50 19.95
CA LYS A 26 -6.67 -0.99 20.26
C LYS A 26 -5.72 -0.84 19.07
N LEU A 27 -6.20 -1.07 17.86
CA LEU A 27 -5.41 -0.87 16.65
C LEU A 27 -5.01 0.59 16.48
N VAL A 28 -5.95 1.51 16.66
CA VAL A 28 -5.67 2.96 16.59
C VAL A 28 -4.62 3.35 17.62
N ALA A 29 -4.80 2.93 18.88
CA ALA A 29 -3.85 3.21 19.96
C ALA A 29 -2.45 2.65 19.67
N PHE A 30 -2.37 1.43 19.16
CA PHE A 30 -1.10 0.82 18.75
C PHE A 30 -0.43 1.65 17.66
N CYS A 31 -1.14 2.01 16.60
CA CYS A 31 -0.58 2.78 15.49
C CYS A 31 -0.10 4.16 15.93
N GLU A 32 -0.86 4.84 16.75
CA GLU A 32 -0.46 6.14 17.31
C GLU A 32 0.82 6.03 18.15
N GLY A 33 0.91 5.03 19.01
CA GLY A 33 2.09 4.78 19.85
C GLY A 33 3.31 4.38 19.03
N PHE A 34 3.17 3.48 18.09
CA PHE A 34 4.25 3.03 17.24
C PHE A 34 4.74 4.13 16.28
N TYR A 35 3.83 4.95 15.78
CA TYR A 35 4.18 6.13 14.98
C TYR A 35 5.07 7.10 15.77
N LYS A 36 4.71 7.39 17.02
CA LYS A 36 5.55 8.22 17.92
C LYS A 36 6.92 7.59 18.15
N PHE A 37 6.95 6.26 18.31
CA PHE A 37 8.21 5.52 18.46
C PHE A 37 9.08 5.65 17.19
N LEU A 38 8.52 5.49 15.99
CA LEU A 38 9.26 5.68 14.75
C LEU A 38 9.85 7.09 14.63
N LEU A 39 9.06 8.11 14.99
CA LEU A 39 9.54 9.49 14.97
C LEU A 39 10.67 9.73 15.99
N SER A 40 10.63 9.07 17.15
CA SER A 40 11.67 9.18 18.17
C SER A 40 13.01 8.57 17.75
N LYS A 41 13.00 7.62 16.79
CA LYS A 41 14.23 6.99 16.28
C LYS A 41 15.05 7.92 15.41
N ASN A 42 14.46 8.96 14.86
CA ASN A 42 15.15 9.97 14.08
C ASN A 42 14.74 11.38 14.52
N PRO A 43 15.18 11.82 15.72
CA PRO A 43 14.78 13.12 16.26
C PRO A 43 15.24 14.29 15.39
N HIS A 44 16.27 14.08 14.56
CA HIS A 44 16.81 15.10 13.67
C HIS A 44 16.11 15.18 12.31
N ALA A 45 15.17 14.27 12.01
CA ALA A 45 14.45 14.27 10.74
C ALA A 45 13.77 15.61 10.44
N ARG A 46 13.27 16.29 11.47
CA ARG A 46 12.64 17.60 11.35
C ARG A 46 13.58 18.65 10.73
N TYR A 47 14.87 18.54 10.96
CA TYR A 47 15.90 19.46 10.49
C TYR A 47 16.63 18.97 9.25
N ASN A 48 16.77 17.65 9.10
CA ASN A 48 17.60 17.03 8.07
C ASN A 48 16.84 16.69 6.78
N TYR A 49 15.52 16.57 6.87
CA TYR A 49 14.70 16.32 5.69
C TYR A 49 14.24 17.64 5.07
N SER A 50 14.51 17.84 3.79
CA SER A 50 14.03 18.98 3.01
C SER A 50 12.51 19.07 2.98
N ASN A 51 11.83 17.92 3.15
CA ASN A 51 10.38 17.82 3.26
C ASN A 51 10.00 16.90 4.42
N TYR A 52 9.93 17.48 5.63
CA TYR A 52 9.54 16.76 6.83
C TYR A 52 8.15 16.14 6.74
N ARG A 53 7.22 16.81 6.07
CA ARG A 53 5.88 16.29 5.86
C ARG A 53 5.89 14.98 5.05
N THR A 54 6.75 14.87 4.07
CA THR A 54 6.95 13.64 3.31
C THR A 54 7.50 12.52 4.19
N TYR A 55 8.44 12.83 5.06
CA TYR A 55 8.96 11.86 6.04
C TYR A 55 7.85 11.32 6.95
N LEU A 56 6.99 12.18 7.49
CA LEU A 56 5.85 11.78 8.30
C LEU A 56 4.90 10.83 7.54
N ARG A 57 4.65 11.14 6.28
CA ARG A 57 3.82 10.29 5.40
C ARG A 57 4.45 8.92 5.16
N HIS A 58 5.76 8.87 4.99
CA HIS A 58 6.48 7.61 4.83
C HIS A 58 6.41 6.75 6.09
N CYS A 59 6.55 7.32 7.27
CA CYS A 59 6.39 6.61 8.53
C CYS A 59 4.99 6.00 8.67
N LYS A 60 3.98 6.74 8.27
CA LYS A 60 2.60 6.26 8.30
C LYS A 60 2.34 5.14 7.29
N MET A 61 2.86 5.30 6.08
CA MET A 61 2.77 4.27 5.04
C MET A 61 3.48 2.98 5.46
N TYR A 62 4.62 3.10 6.12
CA TYR A 62 5.32 1.94 6.67
C TYR A 62 4.43 1.14 7.62
N LEU A 63 3.69 1.82 8.50
CA LEU A 63 2.73 1.15 9.39
C LEU A 63 1.64 0.39 8.65
N PHE A 64 1.08 0.99 7.60
CA PHE A 64 0.04 0.33 6.80
C PHE A 64 0.57 -0.93 6.13
N VAL A 65 1.77 -0.87 5.60
CA VAL A 65 2.43 -2.01 4.94
C VAL A 65 2.82 -3.08 5.97
N LEU A 66 3.27 -2.68 7.16
CA LEU A 66 3.56 -3.59 8.27
C LEU A 66 2.31 -4.40 8.66
N LEU A 67 1.16 -3.74 8.79
CA LEU A 67 -0.11 -4.40 9.14
C LEU A 67 -0.56 -5.44 8.09
N LYS A 68 -0.04 -5.34 6.88
CA LYS A 68 -0.22 -6.31 5.78
C LYS A 68 0.94 -7.31 5.67
N ASN A 69 1.85 -7.32 6.64
CA ASN A 69 3.04 -8.17 6.68
C ASN A 69 3.93 -8.06 5.43
N PHE A 70 3.99 -6.89 4.79
CA PHE A 70 4.80 -6.62 3.59
C PHE A 70 4.59 -7.63 2.46
N ARG A 71 3.44 -8.30 2.39
CA ARG A 71 3.16 -9.35 1.42
C ARG A 71 1.90 -9.07 0.61
N CYS A 72 1.95 -9.43 -0.66
CA CYS A 72 0.75 -9.48 -1.48
C CYS A 72 -0.25 -10.48 -0.91
N GLU A 73 -1.46 -10.04 -0.67
CA GLU A 73 -2.51 -10.90 -0.10
C GLU A 73 -3.02 -11.95 -1.09
N GLN A 74 -2.70 -11.82 -2.37
CA GLN A 74 -3.12 -12.76 -3.40
C GLN A 74 -2.06 -13.81 -3.73
N CYS A 75 -0.83 -13.40 -4.04
CA CYS A 75 0.23 -14.32 -4.46
C CYS A 75 1.32 -14.55 -3.41
N GLY A 76 1.30 -13.83 -2.30
CA GLY A 76 2.30 -13.95 -1.23
C GLY A 76 3.64 -13.30 -1.53
N ALA A 77 3.81 -12.61 -2.66
CA ALA A 77 5.05 -11.94 -3.01
C ALA A 77 5.44 -10.91 -1.94
N VAL A 78 6.71 -10.91 -1.53
CA VAL A 78 7.23 -9.98 -0.53
C VAL A 78 7.53 -8.64 -1.17
N ASN A 79 7.10 -7.55 -0.54
CA ASN A 79 7.44 -6.21 -0.97
C ASN A 79 8.87 -5.87 -0.57
N THR A 80 9.81 -6.02 -1.47
CA THR A 80 11.22 -5.67 -1.26
C THR A 80 11.66 -4.42 -2.02
N LYS A 81 11.20 -4.26 -3.26
CA LYS A 81 11.65 -3.17 -4.14
C LYS A 81 10.56 -2.66 -5.10
N ARG A 82 9.39 -3.27 -5.09
CA ARG A 82 8.31 -2.90 -6.02
C ARG A 82 7.23 -2.10 -5.30
N ALA A 83 6.61 -1.20 -6.01
CA ALA A 83 5.42 -0.55 -5.52
C ALA A 83 4.28 -1.58 -5.44
N PHE A 84 3.71 -1.74 -4.26
CA PHE A 84 2.49 -2.48 -4.06
C PHE A 84 1.34 -1.49 -3.89
N ASN A 85 0.14 -1.95 -4.10
CA ASN A 85 -1.04 -1.09 -4.13
C ASN A 85 -2.07 -1.52 -3.10
N PHE A 86 -2.72 -0.54 -2.48
CA PHE A 86 -3.91 -0.77 -1.66
C PHE A 86 -5.13 -0.73 -2.57
N HIS A 87 -5.75 -1.88 -2.79
CA HIS A 87 -6.90 -2.06 -3.66
C HIS A 87 -8.19 -2.14 -2.83
N HIS A 88 -9.11 -1.22 -3.04
CA HIS A 88 -10.43 -1.30 -2.43
C HIS A 88 -11.21 -2.46 -3.03
N GLU A 89 -11.64 -3.40 -2.19
CA GLU A 89 -12.41 -4.56 -2.65
C GLU A 89 -13.77 -4.18 -3.21
N ASN A 90 -14.42 -3.24 -2.56
CA ASN A 90 -15.66 -2.69 -3.05
C ASN A 90 -15.48 -1.21 -3.39
N PRO A 91 -15.44 -0.84 -4.69
CA PRO A 91 -15.27 0.55 -5.10
C PRO A 91 -16.35 1.48 -4.55
N GLU A 92 -17.55 0.98 -4.31
CA GLU A 92 -18.66 1.78 -3.76
C GLU A 92 -18.43 2.18 -2.30
N GLU A 93 -17.67 1.39 -1.55
CA GLU A 93 -17.32 1.68 -0.16
C GLU A 93 -16.13 2.64 -0.02
N LYS A 94 -15.44 2.90 -1.11
CA LYS A 94 -14.29 3.79 -1.14
C LYS A 94 -14.71 5.22 -0.82
N ARG A 95 -14.16 5.79 0.24
CA ARG A 95 -14.36 7.18 0.61
C ARG A 95 -13.20 8.07 0.20
N ASP A 96 -11.95 7.53 0.35
CA ASP A 96 -10.74 8.26 0.04
C ASP A 96 -9.67 7.38 -0.57
N LYS A 97 -8.72 7.99 -1.26
CA LYS A 97 -7.51 7.30 -1.75
C LYS A 97 -6.52 7.12 -0.60
N MET A 98 -5.93 5.94 -0.45
CA MET A 98 -4.91 5.67 0.57
C MET A 98 -3.74 6.68 0.51
N SER A 99 -3.40 7.16 -0.68
CA SER A 99 -2.35 8.17 -0.83
C SER A 99 -2.65 9.51 -0.13
N ARG A 100 -3.92 9.88 -0.01
CA ARG A 100 -4.35 11.07 0.75
C ARG A 100 -4.37 10.80 2.25
N LEU A 101 -4.73 9.59 2.64
CA LEU A 101 -4.93 9.22 4.04
C LEU A 101 -3.65 9.18 4.85
N ARG A 102 -2.49 9.22 4.21
CA ARG A 102 -1.19 9.36 4.87
C ARG A 102 -1.04 10.63 5.71
N SER A 103 -1.87 11.64 5.46
CA SER A 103 -1.86 12.91 6.21
C SER A 103 -3.02 13.04 7.19
N GLU A 104 -3.92 12.07 7.21
CA GLU A 104 -5.11 12.09 8.05
C GLU A 104 -4.88 11.36 9.38
N PRO A 105 -5.72 11.58 10.40
CA PRO A 105 -5.66 10.83 11.65
C PRO A 105 -5.77 9.32 11.43
N PHE A 106 -5.14 8.53 12.28
CA PHE A 106 -5.13 7.06 12.16
C PHE A 106 -6.52 6.45 12.12
N LYS A 107 -7.45 6.96 12.91
CA LYS A 107 -8.83 6.46 12.90
C LYS A 107 -9.44 6.49 11.51
N LYS A 108 -9.24 7.56 10.75
CA LYS A 108 -9.72 7.70 9.38
C LYS A 108 -8.94 6.81 8.41
N SER A 109 -7.62 6.85 8.48
CA SER A 109 -6.76 6.06 7.59
C SER A 109 -6.96 4.56 7.76
N LEU A 110 -7.05 4.08 8.99
CA LEU A 110 -7.22 2.65 9.28
C LEU A 110 -8.60 2.15 8.87
N THR A 111 -9.64 2.98 8.99
CA THR A 111 -10.97 2.64 8.47
C THR A 111 -10.91 2.34 6.97
N GLU A 112 -10.18 3.16 6.19
CA GLU A 112 -10.00 2.90 4.76
C GLU A 112 -9.07 1.70 4.50
N LEU A 113 -8.01 1.53 5.30
CA LEU A 113 -7.09 0.40 5.16
C LEU A 113 -7.83 -0.95 5.28
N LEU A 114 -8.80 -1.04 6.20
CA LEU A 114 -9.59 -2.26 6.40
C LEU A 114 -10.49 -2.60 5.20
N LYS A 115 -10.75 -1.65 4.31
CA LYS A 115 -11.51 -1.88 3.07
C LYS A 115 -10.61 -2.34 1.92
N CYS A 116 -9.30 -2.38 2.12
CA CYS A 116 -8.34 -2.62 1.07
C CYS A 116 -7.62 -3.96 1.23
N ARG A 117 -7.31 -4.58 0.09
CA ARG A 117 -6.29 -5.61 -0.02
C ARG A 117 -4.97 -4.96 -0.42
N TYR A 118 -3.87 -5.52 0.06
CA TYR A 118 -2.52 -5.11 -0.32
C TYR A 118 -2.02 -6.04 -1.42
N LEU A 119 -1.83 -5.53 -2.62
CA LEU A 119 -1.54 -6.33 -3.80
C LEU A 119 -0.28 -5.84 -4.49
N CYS A 120 0.53 -6.77 -4.99
CA CYS A 120 1.60 -6.43 -5.92
C CYS A 120 1.01 -5.90 -7.24
N ASP A 121 1.83 -5.25 -8.04
CA ASP A 121 1.37 -4.63 -9.28
C ASP A 121 0.67 -5.62 -10.22
N GLU A 122 1.19 -6.84 -10.34
CA GLU A 122 0.59 -7.87 -11.20
C GLU A 122 -0.79 -8.29 -10.70
N CYS A 123 -0.92 -8.60 -9.41
CA CYS A 123 -2.21 -9.00 -8.84
C CYS A 123 -3.21 -7.85 -8.85
N HIS A 124 -2.76 -6.63 -8.61
CA HIS A 124 -3.60 -5.44 -8.70
C HIS A 124 -4.13 -5.23 -10.11
N TYR A 125 -3.28 -5.41 -11.10
CA TYR A 125 -3.68 -5.39 -12.51
C TYR A 125 -4.74 -6.44 -12.83
N GLN A 126 -4.55 -7.68 -12.34
CA GLN A 126 -5.53 -8.76 -12.54
C GLN A 126 -6.90 -8.44 -11.92
N GLU A 127 -6.92 -7.80 -10.77
CA GLU A 127 -8.18 -7.37 -10.15
C GLU A 127 -8.89 -6.31 -10.99
N HIS A 128 -8.18 -5.34 -11.54
CA HIS A 128 -8.76 -4.35 -12.45
C HIS A 128 -9.31 -5.00 -13.73
N LEU A 129 -8.63 -6.03 -14.25
CA LEU A 129 -9.15 -6.80 -15.39
C LEU A 129 -10.49 -7.44 -15.08
N LYS A 130 -10.63 -8.09 -13.92
CA LYS A 130 -11.88 -8.74 -13.50
C LYS A 130 -13.02 -7.73 -13.33
N MET A 131 -12.71 -6.52 -12.87
CA MET A 131 -13.69 -5.46 -12.66
C MET A 131 -14.12 -4.77 -13.95
N GLY A 132 -13.44 -5.03 -15.06
CA GLY A 132 -13.69 -4.34 -16.32
C GLY A 132 -13.24 -2.86 -16.32
N ASP A 133 -12.55 -2.44 -15.27
CA ASP A 133 -12.05 -1.07 -15.11
C ASP A 133 -10.60 -0.98 -15.61
N TYR A 134 -10.45 -1.19 -16.91
CA TYR A 134 -9.12 -1.21 -17.51
C TYR A 134 -8.89 -0.14 -18.60
N TYR A 135 -9.87 0.65 -18.95
CA TYR A 135 -9.74 1.61 -20.04
C TYR A 135 -8.66 2.62 -19.71
N GLY A 136 -8.32 3.32 -19.05
CA GLY A 136 -7.15 4.18 -18.86
C GLY A 136 -5.92 3.47 -18.28
N TYR A 137 -6.17 2.39 -17.53
CA TYR A 137 -5.11 1.65 -16.85
C TYR A 137 -4.26 0.84 -17.84
N PHE A 138 -4.90 0.17 -18.80
CA PHE A 138 -4.21 -0.55 -19.87
C PHE A 138 -3.35 0.35 -20.74
N GLU A 139 -3.90 1.43 -21.21
CA GLU A 139 -3.15 2.39 -22.03
C GLU A 139 -1.92 2.92 -21.29
N THR A 140 -2.03 3.18 -19.99
CA THR A 140 -0.92 3.65 -19.18
C THR A 140 0.13 2.58 -18.98
N ILE A 141 -0.27 1.33 -18.68
CA ILE A 141 0.66 0.21 -18.50
C ILE A 141 1.31 -0.17 -19.83
N ASP A 142 0.53 -0.27 -20.90
CA ASP A 142 1.09 -0.63 -22.21
C ASP A 142 2.05 0.46 -22.69
N ARG A 143 1.73 1.70 -22.51
CA ARG A 143 2.63 2.82 -22.80
C ARG A 143 3.90 2.76 -21.96
N TRP A 144 3.76 2.46 -20.68
CA TRP A 144 4.89 2.32 -19.75
C TRP A 144 5.76 1.11 -20.10
N ARG A 145 5.15 -0.03 -20.37
CA ARG A 145 5.86 -1.23 -20.82
C ARG A 145 6.62 -0.97 -22.11
N HIS A 146 5.97 -0.34 -23.06
CA HIS A 146 6.59 0.02 -24.34
C HIS A 146 7.79 0.94 -24.14
N THR A 147 7.63 1.99 -23.36
CA THR A 147 8.71 2.93 -23.03
C THR A 147 9.85 2.22 -22.28
N TYR A 148 9.55 1.36 -21.33
CA TYR A 148 10.53 0.60 -20.57
C TYR A 148 11.29 -0.38 -21.45
N ILE A 149 10.60 -1.13 -22.27
CA ILE A 149 11.21 -2.06 -23.24
C ILE A 149 12.12 -1.28 -24.18
N GLN A 150 11.68 -0.19 -24.72
CA GLN A 150 12.49 0.67 -25.60
C GLN A 150 13.72 1.23 -24.89
N SER A 151 13.59 1.65 -23.64
CA SER A 151 14.71 2.24 -22.89
C SER A 151 15.72 1.20 -22.40
N VAL A 152 15.28 -0.01 -22.06
CA VAL A 152 16.15 -1.08 -21.54
C VAL A 152 16.74 -1.94 -22.67
N LEU A 153 15.91 -2.33 -23.62
CA LEU A 153 16.34 -3.18 -24.74
C LEU A 153 16.92 -2.38 -25.89
N GLY A 154 16.69 -1.09 -25.91
CA GLY A 154 17.25 -0.19 -26.91
C GLY A 154 16.92 -0.62 -28.33
N SER A 155 17.83 -0.31 -29.23
CA SER A 155 17.73 -0.63 -30.65
C SER A 155 18.04 -2.10 -31.00
N THR A 156 17.99 -3.00 -30.03
CA THR A 156 18.19 -4.44 -30.33
C THR A 156 17.15 -5.01 -31.28
N ASP A 157 16.07 -4.27 -31.48
CA ASP A 157 14.99 -4.67 -32.37
C ASP A 157 15.27 -4.44 -33.84
N SER A 158 16.26 -3.67 -34.18
CA SER A 158 16.42 -3.25 -35.55
C SER A 158 17.05 -4.31 -36.44
N GLY A 159 16.84 -5.59 -36.14
CA GLY A 159 17.21 -6.63 -37.06
C GLY A 159 17.72 -7.94 -36.47
N SER A 160 17.85 -8.05 -35.16
CA SER A 160 18.33 -9.27 -34.52
C SER A 160 17.27 -10.34 -34.29
N LEU A 161 16.02 -9.99 -34.48
CA LEU A 161 14.87 -10.90 -34.35
C LEU A 161 14.15 -11.11 -35.67
N GLY A 162 14.83 -10.82 -36.74
CA GLY A 162 14.31 -11.10 -38.08
C GLY A 162 14.23 -12.59 -38.37
#